data_bcbc343724e78306bae6621807d0217b
#
_entry.id   bcbc343724e78306bae6621807d0217b
#
_cell.length_a   1.000
_cell.length_b   1.000
_cell.length_c   1.000
_cell.angle_alpha   90.00
_cell.angle_beta   90.00
_cell.angle_gamma   90.00
#
_symmetry.space_group_name_H-M   'P 1'
#
loop_
_entity.id
_entity.type
_entity.pdbx_description
1 polymer ?
#
loop_
_entity_poly.entity_id
_entity_poly.type
_entity_poly.pdbx_seq_one_letter_code
_entity_poly.pdbx_strand_id
1 'polypeptide(L)'
;DQAPHLEFTREISRRFNHIYGKEVGFEEKAELAIKKLGSKKSKLYVELRNLYQEQGDENALEEAKSLLNEQQNLSLGDRERLFGYLEGGGKMILTEPETLLTETARMPGLDGQKMSKSYNNTISLREDPESIRKKIRTMPTDPARVRRSDPGDPERCPVWQFHLVYSDDNTREWVQRGCRNAEIGCLDCKSPVIDAILAEQAPMYERIMKYEEDPTL
;
A
#
# COMPACT_ATOMS: atom_id res chain seq x y z
N ASP A 1 -2.00 9.89 -0.56
CA ASP A 1 -2.78 10.80 -1.42
C ASP A 1 -4.10 10.18 -1.88
N GLN A 2 -4.15 8.89 -2.12
CA GLN A 2 -5.35 8.18 -2.58
C GLN A 2 -6.18 7.55 -1.45
N ALA A 3 -5.67 7.51 -0.22
CA ALA A 3 -6.37 6.94 0.92
C ALA A 3 -7.80 7.49 1.11
N PRO A 4 -8.04 8.81 1.02
CA PRO A 4 -9.39 9.36 1.14
C PRO A 4 -10.37 8.85 0.06
N HIS A 5 -9.87 8.56 -1.14
CA HIS A 5 -10.70 7.99 -2.21
C HIS A 5 -11.10 6.54 -1.91
N LEU A 6 -10.20 5.77 -1.31
CA LEU A 6 -10.49 4.40 -0.88
C LEU A 6 -11.45 4.38 0.30
N GLU A 7 -11.31 5.28 1.26
CA GLU A 7 -12.27 5.45 2.36
C GLU A 7 -13.67 5.81 1.84
N PHE A 8 -13.75 6.72 0.88
CA PHE A 8 -15.02 7.06 0.24
C PHE A 8 -15.60 5.86 -0.52
N THR A 9 -14.79 5.10 -1.24
CA THR A 9 -15.22 3.88 -1.94
C THR A 9 -15.72 2.82 -0.95
N ARG A 10 -15.05 2.66 0.20
CA ARG A 10 -15.49 1.78 1.28
C ARG A 10 -16.88 2.17 1.79
N GLU A 11 -17.11 3.46 2.04
CA GLU A 11 -18.41 3.94 2.50
C GLU A 11 -19.52 3.71 1.46
N ILE A 12 -19.22 3.90 0.17
CA ILE A 12 -20.16 3.56 -0.92
C ILE A 12 -20.49 2.06 -0.91
N SER A 13 -19.47 1.20 -0.76
CA SER A 13 -19.66 -0.25 -0.70
C SER A 13 -20.51 -0.67 0.50
N ARG A 14 -20.26 -0.10 1.66
CA ARG A 14 -21.06 -0.31 2.88
C ARG A 14 -22.53 0.10 2.67
N ARG A 15 -22.74 1.28 2.13
CA ARG A 15 -24.09 1.80 1.88
C ARG A 15 -24.83 0.96 0.84
N PHE A 16 -24.14 0.54 -0.20
CA PHE A 16 -24.68 -0.36 -1.20
C PHE A 16 -25.10 -1.70 -0.57
N ASN A 17 -24.22 -2.33 0.19
CA ASN A 17 -24.50 -3.56 0.90
C ASN A 17 -25.66 -3.43 1.87
N HIS A 18 -25.74 -2.29 2.60
CA HIS A 18 -26.85 -2.03 3.51
C HIS A 18 -28.22 -1.92 2.79
N ILE A 19 -28.24 -1.29 1.62
CA ILE A 19 -29.49 -1.09 0.86
C ILE A 19 -29.89 -2.36 0.10
N TYR A 20 -28.97 -2.95 -0.62
CA TYR A 20 -29.23 -4.06 -1.55
C TYR A 20 -28.92 -5.44 -0.98
N GLY A 21 -28.20 -5.54 0.11
CA GLY A 21 -27.90 -6.79 0.80
C GLY A 21 -29.07 -7.37 1.60
N LYS A 22 -30.16 -6.60 1.78
CA LYS A 22 -31.38 -7.06 2.46
C LYS A 22 -32.15 -8.01 1.53
N GLU A 23 -32.14 -9.29 1.87
CA GLU A 23 -32.97 -10.30 1.20
C GLU A 23 -34.05 -10.83 2.14
N VAL A 24 -35.21 -11.24 1.56
CA VAL A 24 -36.29 -11.81 2.36
C VAL A 24 -35.81 -13.14 3.01
N GLY A 25 -35.99 -13.27 4.33
CA GLY A 25 -35.55 -14.43 5.11
C GLY A 25 -34.01 -14.49 5.26
N PHE A 26 -33.33 -13.32 5.33
CA PHE A 26 -31.85 -13.26 5.42
C PHE A 26 -31.31 -14.03 6.63
N GLU A 27 -31.90 -13.86 7.83
CA GLU A 27 -31.43 -14.53 9.04
C GLU A 27 -31.61 -16.04 8.96
N GLU A 28 -32.76 -16.53 8.50
CA GLU A 28 -33.04 -17.95 8.32
C GLU A 28 -32.08 -18.59 7.30
N LYS A 29 -31.79 -17.87 6.21
CA LYS A 29 -30.81 -18.32 5.21
C LYS A 29 -29.37 -18.30 5.75
N ALA A 30 -29.03 -17.32 6.61
CA ALA A 30 -27.74 -17.28 7.28
C ALA A 30 -27.57 -18.48 8.24
N GLU A 31 -28.59 -18.81 9.04
CA GLU A 31 -28.58 -19.98 9.89
C GLU A 31 -28.42 -21.30 9.11
N LEU A 32 -29.08 -21.40 7.95
CA LEU A 32 -28.91 -22.55 7.06
C LEU A 32 -27.48 -22.62 6.50
N ALA A 33 -26.89 -21.47 6.16
CA ALA A 33 -25.50 -21.41 5.71
C ALA A 33 -24.50 -21.77 6.82
N ILE A 34 -24.75 -21.32 8.07
CA ILE A 34 -23.96 -21.71 9.24
C ILE A 34 -23.94 -23.24 9.43
N LYS A 35 -25.07 -23.90 9.27
CA LYS A 35 -25.16 -25.39 9.37
C LYS A 35 -24.25 -26.09 8.34
N LYS A 36 -24.02 -25.49 7.16
CA LYS A 36 -23.13 -26.04 6.12
C LYS A 36 -21.65 -25.99 6.51
N LEU A 37 -21.25 -25.19 7.49
CA LEU A 37 -19.87 -25.16 8.02
C LEU A 37 -19.51 -26.46 8.77
N GLY A 38 -20.49 -27.25 9.17
CA GLY A 38 -20.31 -28.43 10.00
C GLY A 38 -20.20 -28.09 11.50
N SER A 39 -20.48 -29.07 12.35
CA SER A 39 -20.74 -28.86 13.78
C SER A 39 -19.66 -28.08 14.56
N LYS A 40 -18.36 -28.35 14.29
CA LYS A 40 -17.25 -27.66 14.96
C LYS A 40 -17.12 -26.20 14.52
N LYS A 41 -17.09 -25.96 13.19
CA LYS A 41 -16.88 -24.65 12.61
C LYS A 41 -18.10 -23.73 12.79
N SER A 42 -19.31 -24.28 12.79
CA SER A 42 -20.52 -23.53 13.12
C SER A 42 -20.48 -22.93 14.52
N LYS A 43 -20.05 -23.72 15.52
CA LYS A 43 -19.92 -23.23 16.90
C LYS A 43 -18.86 -22.13 16.99
N LEU A 44 -17.69 -22.35 16.40
CA LEU A 44 -16.61 -21.38 16.39
C LEU A 44 -17.04 -20.08 15.70
N TYR A 45 -17.69 -20.15 14.54
CA TYR A 45 -18.19 -18.99 13.84
C TYR A 45 -19.17 -18.15 14.68
N VAL A 46 -20.10 -18.82 15.37
CA VAL A 46 -21.08 -18.12 16.24
C VAL A 46 -20.40 -17.49 17.44
N GLU A 47 -19.41 -18.14 18.04
CA GLU A 47 -18.61 -17.62 19.14
C GLU A 47 -17.84 -16.38 18.71
N LEU A 48 -17.10 -16.43 17.60
CA LEU A 48 -16.35 -15.30 17.05
C LEU A 48 -17.26 -14.13 16.69
N ARG A 49 -18.42 -14.41 16.08
CA ARG A 49 -19.43 -13.38 15.80
C ARG A 49 -19.92 -12.68 17.07
N ASN A 50 -20.20 -13.42 18.12
CA ASN A 50 -20.65 -12.83 19.38
C ASN A 50 -19.55 -11.97 20.02
N LEU A 51 -18.29 -12.44 20.05
CA LEU A 51 -17.15 -11.66 20.53
C LEU A 51 -17.02 -10.33 19.76
N TYR A 52 -17.13 -10.37 18.43
CA TYR A 52 -17.07 -9.16 17.65
C TYR A 52 -18.26 -8.22 17.91
N GLN A 53 -19.49 -8.75 17.89
CA GLN A 53 -20.69 -7.90 18.02
C GLN A 53 -20.91 -7.35 19.43
N GLU A 54 -20.54 -8.10 20.47
CA GLU A 54 -20.75 -7.70 21.86
C GLU A 54 -19.57 -6.91 22.45
N GLN A 55 -18.34 -7.21 21.99
CA GLN A 55 -17.12 -6.64 22.59
C GLN A 55 -16.29 -5.82 21.61
N GLY A 56 -16.62 -5.83 20.30
CA GLY A 56 -15.85 -5.13 19.27
C GLY A 56 -14.48 -5.75 19.00
N ASP A 57 -14.33 -7.08 19.24
CA ASP A 57 -13.05 -7.77 19.06
C ASP A 57 -12.72 -7.94 17.57
N GLU A 58 -11.84 -7.09 17.06
CA GLU A 58 -11.37 -7.11 15.66
C GLU A 58 -10.59 -8.38 15.33
N ASN A 59 -9.91 -9.03 16.30
CA ASN A 59 -9.21 -10.29 16.04
C ASN A 59 -10.23 -11.42 15.81
N ALA A 60 -11.33 -11.43 16.56
CA ALA A 60 -12.41 -12.37 16.33
C ALA A 60 -13.07 -12.18 14.96
N LEU A 61 -13.21 -10.94 14.49
CA LEU A 61 -13.70 -10.63 13.15
C LEU A 61 -12.78 -11.21 12.06
N GLU A 62 -11.48 -10.98 12.16
CA GLU A 62 -10.51 -11.48 11.18
C GLU A 62 -10.40 -13.01 11.19
N GLU A 63 -10.45 -13.64 12.35
CA GLU A 63 -10.48 -15.10 12.48
C GLU A 63 -11.74 -15.71 11.84
N ALA A 64 -12.90 -15.07 12.05
CA ALA A 64 -14.16 -15.51 11.43
C ALA A 64 -14.13 -15.33 9.90
N LYS A 65 -13.58 -14.24 9.39
CA LYS A 65 -13.37 -14.01 7.94
C LYS A 65 -12.44 -15.07 7.35
N SER A 66 -11.34 -15.38 8.00
CA SER A 66 -10.41 -16.43 7.59
C SER A 66 -11.10 -17.80 7.53
N LEU A 67 -11.84 -18.15 8.60
CA LEU A 67 -12.64 -19.38 8.66
C LEU A 67 -13.59 -19.52 7.46
N LEU A 68 -14.27 -18.45 7.06
CA LEU A 68 -15.20 -18.47 5.91
C LEU A 68 -14.47 -18.61 4.57
N ASN A 69 -13.31 -17.97 4.42
CA ASN A 69 -12.49 -18.02 3.19
C ASN A 69 -11.94 -19.42 2.92
N GLU A 70 -11.62 -20.18 3.95
CA GLU A 70 -11.09 -21.54 3.86
C GLU A 70 -12.16 -22.58 3.48
N GLN A 71 -13.47 -22.22 3.54
CA GLN A 71 -14.54 -23.17 3.25
C GLN A 71 -14.77 -23.32 1.74
N GLN A 72 -14.50 -24.52 1.21
CA GLN A 72 -14.75 -24.84 -0.19
C GLN A 72 -16.20 -25.29 -0.48
N ASN A 73 -16.92 -25.71 0.56
CA ASN A 73 -18.29 -26.26 0.45
C ASN A 73 -19.39 -25.19 0.56
N LEU A 74 -19.03 -23.92 0.73
CA LEU A 74 -19.99 -22.83 0.69
C LEU A 74 -20.18 -22.32 -0.75
N SER A 75 -21.43 -22.11 -1.14
CA SER A 75 -21.73 -21.34 -2.35
C SER A 75 -21.28 -19.87 -2.17
N LEU A 76 -21.04 -19.17 -3.28
CA LEU A 76 -20.72 -17.75 -3.23
C LEU A 76 -21.77 -16.95 -2.44
N GLY A 77 -23.07 -17.23 -2.71
CA GLY A 77 -24.17 -16.56 -2.03
C GLY A 77 -24.26 -16.85 -0.52
N ASP A 78 -23.91 -18.08 -0.09
CA ASP A 78 -23.85 -18.40 1.33
C ASP A 78 -22.67 -17.69 2.01
N ARG A 79 -21.53 -17.63 1.34
CA ARG A 79 -20.33 -16.94 1.86
C ARG A 79 -20.59 -15.45 2.02
N GLU A 80 -21.12 -14.79 0.99
CA GLU A 80 -21.48 -13.36 1.04
C GLU A 80 -22.51 -13.07 2.15
N ARG A 81 -23.44 -13.99 2.37
CA ARG A 81 -24.43 -13.88 3.45
C ARG A 81 -23.81 -14.01 4.82
N LEU A 82 -22.90 -14.96 5.01
CA LEU A 82 -22.21 -15.14 6.29
C LEU A 82 -21.26 -13.99 6.60
N PHE A 83 -20.57 -13.41 5.63
CA PHE A 83 -19.81 -12.19 5.84
C PHE A 83 -20.68 -11.02 6.32
N GLY A 84 -21.81 -10.79 5.67
CA GLY A 84 -22.74 -9.74 6.11
C GLY A 84 -23.38 -10.02 7.47
N TYR A 85 -23.72 -11.29 7.76
CA TYR A 85 -24.27 -11.70 9.05
C TYR A 85 -23.27 -11.56 10.19
N LEU A 86 -21.99 -11.78 9.92
CA LEU A 86 -20.89 -11.58 10.87
C LEU A 86 -20.85 -10.13 11.39
N GLU A 87 -21.02 -9.18 10.50
CA GLU A 87 -20.98 -7.74 10.80
C GLU A 87 -22.35 -7.15 11.21
N GLY A 88 -23.38 -7.99 11.34
CA GLY A 88 -24.74 -7.53 11.69
C GLY A 88 -25.50 -6.84 10.55
N GLY A 89 -25.00 -6.95 9.33
CA GLY A 89 -25.60 -6.42 8.11
C GLY A 89 -26.34 -7.44 7.27
N GLY A 90 -26.78 -7.02 6.07
CA GLY A 90 -27.29 -7.90 5.03
C GLY A 90 -26.18 -8.62 4.27
N LYS A 91 -26.55 -9.30 3.17
CA LYS A 91 -25.61 -9.97 2.28
C LYS A 91 -24.54 -8.99 1.79
N MET A 92 -23.26 -9.35 1.93
CA MET A 92 -22.15 -8.57 1.39
C MET A 92 -22.06 -8.81 -0.13
N ILE A 93 -22.46 -7.81 -0.92
CA ILE A 93 -22.45 -7.87 -2.38
C ILE A 93 -21.15 -7.27 -2.93
N LEU A 94 -20.74 -6.12 -2.38
CA LEU A 94 -19.50 -5.45 -2.73
C LEU A 94 -18.47 -5.63 -1.62
N THR A 95 -17.27 -6.02 -1.99
CA THR A 95 -16.13 -6.08 -1.07
C THR A 95 -15.75 -4.66 -0.65
N GLU A 96 -15.53 -4.44 0.63
CA GLU A 96 -15.02 -3.17 1.14
C GLU A 96 -13.52 -3.07 0.85
N PRO A 97 -13.07 -2.04 0.13
CA PRO A 97 -11.65 -1.88 -0.17
C PRO A 97 -10.89 -1.40 1.06
N GLU A 98 -9.65 -1.86 1.21
CA GLU A 98 -8.70 -1.41 2.21
C GLU A 98 -7.49 -0.76 1.57
N THR A 99 -6.89 0.18 2.30
CA THR A 99 -5.69 0.88 1.84
C THR A 99 -4.46 0.01 2.11
N LEU A 100 -3.76 -0.40 1.07
CA LEU A 100 -2.42 -0.96 1.21
C LEU A 100 -1.41 0.19 1.21
N LEU A 101 -0.81 0.44 2.35
CA LEU A 101 0.23 1.45 2.52
C LEU A 101 1.60 0.79 2.51
N THR A 102 2.56 1.40 1.82
CA THR A 102 3.97 1.07 1.95
C THR A 102 4.56 1.78 3.18
N GLU A 103 5.71 1.32 3.68
CA GLU A 103 6.44 1.95 4.78
C GLU A 103 6.72 3.43 4.50
N THR A 104 6.92 3.78 3.22
CA THR A 104 7.07 5.16 2.77
C THR A 104 5.76 5.66 2.17
N ALA A 105 4.84 6.11 3.03
CA ALA A 105 3.52 6.59 2.62
C ALA A 105 3.54 7.87 1.77
N ARG A 106 4.65 8.62 1.81
CA ARG A 106 4.83 9.87 1.04
C ARG A 106 6.23 9.94 0.46
N MET A 107 6.33 9.89 -0.87
CA MET A 107 7.56 10.16 -1.59
C MET A 107 7.62 11.65 -1.91
N PRO A 108 8.69 12.37 -1.54
CA PRO A 108 8.86 13.76 -1.94
C PRO A 108 9.13 13.86 -3.44
N GLY A 109 8.73 14.98 -4.02
CA GLY A 109 9.18 15.36 -5.36
C GLY A 109 10.67 15.72 -5.39
N LEU A 110 11.19 15.92 -6.58
CA LEU A 110 12.59 16.26 -6.81
C LEU A 110 13.01 17.61 -6.18
N ASP A 111 12.04 18.44 -5.84
CA ASP A 111 12.21 19.75 -5.16
C ASP A 111 12.03 19.64 -3.63
N GLY A 112 11.80 18.45 -3.10
CA GLY A 112 11.51 18.19 -1.70
C GLY A 112 10.06 18.48 -1.28
N GLN A 113 9.21 18.97 -2.18
CA GLN A 113 7.79 19.21 -1.93
C GLN A 113 6.95 17.97 -2.25
N LYS A 114 5.63 18.06 -2.15
CA LYS A 114 4.72 16.98 -2.57
C LYS A 114 4.95 16.67 -4.06
N MET A 115 5.20 15.40 -4.38
CA MET A 115 5.36 14.95 -5.76
C MET A 115 4.07 15.19 -6.55
N SER A 116 4.17 15.88 -7.69
CA SER A 116 3.04 16.17 -8.57
C SER A 116 3.50 16.42 -10.00
N LYS A 117 2.76 15.89 -10.97
CA LYS A 117 3.01 16.18 -12.39
C LYS A 117 2.89 17.67 -12.70
N SER A 118 1.96 18.38 -12.07
CA SER A 118 1.75 19.83 -12.27
C SER A 118 2.92 20.67 -11.75
N TYR A 119 3.71 20.15 -10.83
CA TYR A 119 4.91 20.84 -10.32
C TYR A 119 6.18 20.44 -11.06
N ASN A 120 6.08 19.53 -12.02
CA ASN A 120 7.22 19.00 -12.79
C ASN A 120 8.37 18.50 -11.89
N ASN A 121 8.05 17.96 -10.72
CA ASN A 121 8.99 17.45 -9.73
C ASN A 121 8.96 15.91 -9.62
N THR A 122 8.56 15.24 -10.70
CA THR A 122 8.42 13.77 -10.77
C THR A 122 9.53 13.15 -11.62
N ILE A 123 9.78 11.87 -11.38
CA ILE A 123 10.47 10.97 -12.31
C ILE A 123 9.39 10.16 -13.04
N SER A 124 9.37 10.23 -14.36
CA SER A 124 8.44 9.44 -15.18
C SER A 124 8.91 7.98 -15.24
N LEU A 125 7.95 7.05 -15.29
CA LEU A 125 8.26 5.63 -15.51
C LEU A 125 8.90 5.38 -16.89
N ARG A 126 8.67 6.29 -17.85
CA ARG A 126 9.23 6.25 -19.22
C ARG A 126 10.40 7.20 -19.41
N GLU A 127 10.99 7.70 -18.33
CA GLU A 127 12.09 8.66 -18.42
C GLU A 127 13.40 7.96 -18.79
N ASP A 128 14.20 8.59 -19.61
CA ASP A 128 15.49 8.06 -20.00
C ASP A 128 16.49 8.07 -18.81
N PRO A 129 17.43 7.12 -18.77
CA PRO A 129 18.37 6.96 -17.66
C PRO A 129 19.23 8.20 -17.35
N GLU A 130 19.62 8.96 -18.36
CA GLU A 130 20.46 10.16 -18.18
C GLU A 130 19.66 11.30 -17.55
N SER A 131 18.40 11.46 -17.95
CA SER A 131 17.48 12.42 -17.33
C SER A 131 17.27 12.10 -15.86
N ILE A 132 17.06 10.82 -15.49
CA ILE A 132 16.93 10.37 -14.11
C ILE A 132 18.19 10.72 -13.30
N ARG A 133 19.37 10.39 -13.82
CA ARG A 133 20.66 10.74 -13.19
C ARG A 133 20.75 12.23 -12.93
N LYS A 134 20.46 13.04 -13.92
CA LYS A 134 20.50 14.51 -13.82
C LYS A 134 19.53 15.03 -12.78
N LYS A 135 18.29 14.57 -12.80
CA LYS A 135 17.24 14.99 -11.86
C LYS A 135 17.63 14.70 -10.40
N ILE A 136 18.09 13.50 -10.10
CA ILE A 136 18.45 13.13 -8.72
C ILE A 136 19.72 13.89 -8.29
N ARG A 137 20.71 14.03 -9.18
CA ARG A 137 21.93 14.82 -8.85
C ARG A 137 21.61 16.26 -8.48
N THR A 138 20.61 16.87 -9.12
CA THR A 138 20.21 18.26 -8.89
C THR A 138 19.17 18.43 -7.77
N MET A 139 18.65 17.35 -7.18
CA MET A 139 17.75 17.44 -6.02
C MET A 139 18.35 18.27 -4.90
N PRO A 140 17.56 19.13 -4.22
CA PRO A 140 17.99 19.80 -3.01
C PRO A 140 18.37 18.78 -1.92
N THR A 141 19.26 19.18 -1.05
CA THR A 141 19.70 18.40 0.11
C THR A 141 19.39 19.19 1.37
N ASP A 142 19.89 18.76 2.55
CA ASP A 142 19.70 19.51 3.78
C ASP A 142 20.17 20.97 3.60
N PRO A 143 19.27 21.97 3.75
CA PRO A 143 19.62 23.39 3.59
C PRO A 143 20.67 23.90 4.57
N ALA A 144 20.82 23.24 5.72
CA ALA A 144 21.83 23.61 6.72
C ALA A 144 23.25 23.19 6.29
N ARG A 145 23.37 22.24 5.35
CA ARG A 145 24.64 21.76 4.83
C ARG A 145 25.07 22.56 3.59
N VAL A 146 25.78 23.67 3.82
CA VAL A 146 26.23 24.56 2.73
C VAL A 146 27.54 24.08 2.12
N ARG A 147 28.48 23.58 2.94
CA ARG A 147 29.79 23.07 2.48
C ARG A 147 29.88 21.56 2.68
N ARG A 148 30.78 20.91 1.95
CA ARG A 148 31.06 19.49 2.13
C ARG A 148 31.52 19.14 3.55
N SER A 149 32.23 20.06 4.19
CA SER A 149 32.74 19.93 5.56
C SER A 149 31.67 20.13 6.64
N ASP A 150 30.50 20.62 6.28
CA ASP A 150 29.42 20.85 7.25
C ASP A 150 28.69 19.52 7.53
N PRO A 151 28.42 19.21 8.80
CA PRO A 151 27.56 18.08 9.13
C PRO A 151 26.14 18.31 8.59
N GLY A 152 25.52 17.26 8.09
CA GLY A 152 24.13 17.30 7.61
C GLY A 152 23.22 16.49 8.51
N ASP A 153 21.91 16.72 8.36
CA ASP A 153 20.87 15.93 9.00
C ASP A 153 20.07 15.17 7.94
N PRO A 154 20.20 13.83 7.87
CA PRO A 154 19.42 13.02 6.92
C PRO A 154 17.92 13.25 7.05
N GLU A 155 17.37 13.40 8.25
CA GLU A 155 15.92 13.55 8.48
C GLU A 155 15.36 14.85 7.85
N ARG A 156 16.19 15.83 7.62
CA ARG A 156 15.85 17.10 6.96
C ARG A 156 16.12 17.10 5.46
N CYS A 157 16.75 16.03 4.96
CA CYS A 157 17.18 15.91 3.58
C CYS A 157 16.13 15.15 2.73
N PRO A 158 15.55 15.73 1.67
CA PRO A 158 14.59 15.03 0.81
C PRO A 158 15.16 13.73 0.21
N VAL A 159 16.47 13.67 -0.03
CA VAL A 159 17.14 12.48 -0.58
C VAL A 159 17.07 11.30 0.41
N TRP A 160 16.98 11.54 1.70
CA TRP A 160 16.85 10.48 2.71
C TRP A 160 15.59 9.62 2.51
N GLN A 161 14.49 10.25 2.11
CA GLN A 161 13.24 9.51 1.80
C GLN A 161 13.43 8.53 0.64
N PHE A 162 14.28 8.85 -0.32
CA PHE A 162 14.65 7.93 -1.39
C PHE A 162 15.53 6.78 -0.86
N HIS A 163 16.43 7.04 0.08
CA HIS A 163 17.21 5.97 0.72
C HIS A 163 16.33 4.99 1.50
N LEU A 164 15.27 5.46 2.16
CA LEU A 164 14.34 4.59 2.87
C LEU A 164 13.61 3.59 1.94
N VAL A 165 13.50 3.93 0.66
CA VAL A 165 12.85 3.06 -0.35
C VAL A 165 13.88 2.21 -1.10
N TYR A 166 14.97 2.82 -1.54
CA TYR A 166 15.87 2.24 -2.54
C TYR A 166 17.19 1.70 -1.98
N SER A 167 17.50 1.91 -0.72
CA SER A 167 18.77 1.48 -0.13
C SER A 167 18.58 0.38 0.91
N ASP A 168 19.53 -0.55 0.96
CA ASP A 168 19.63 -1.52 2.02
C ASP A 168 20.09 -0.89 3.35
N ASP A 169 20.03 -1.66 4.42
CA ASP A 169 20.34 -1.18 5.77
C ASP A 169 21.80 -0.72 5.90
N ASN A 170 22.75 -1.42 5.26
CA ASN A 170 24.17 -1.05 5.28
C ASN A 170 24.39 0.31 4.61
N THR A 171 23.75 0.54 3.48
CA THR A 171 23.81 1.82 2.76
C THR A 171 23.16 2.94 3.58
N ARG A 172 22.03 2.67 4.22
CA ARG A 172 21.36 3.64 5.11
C ARG A 172 22.24 4.03 6.30
N GLU A 173 22.87 3.07 6.96
CA GLU A 173 23.80 3.33 8.06
C GLU A 173 25.03 4.14 7.59
N TRP A 174 25.59 3.77 6.44
CA TRP A 174 26.71 4.52 5.85
C TRP A 174 26.32 5.96 5.55
N VAL A 175 25.14 6.20 4.97
CA VAL A 175 24.63 7.54 4.68
C VAL A 175 24.39 8.34 5.96
N GLN A 176 23.72 7.74 6.95
CA GLN A 176 23.44 8.44 8.22
C GLN A 176 24.73 8.88 8.91
N ARG A 177 25.67 7.95 9.07
CA ARG A 177 26.96 8.24 9.72
C ARG A 177 27.76 9.24 8.91
N GLY A 178 27.93 8.99 7.61
CA GLY A 178 28.75 9.81 6.74
C GLY A 178 28.20 11.23 6.54
N CYS A 179 26.87 11.39 6.52
CA CYS A 179 26.22 12.70 6.42
C CYS A 179 26.41 13.51 7.72
N ARG A 180 26.12 12.90 8.88
CA ARG A 180 26.23 13.57 10.20
C ARG A 180 27.66 13.94 10.57
N ASN A 181 28.63 13.17 10.10
CA ASN A 181 30.06 13.41 10.37
C ASN A 181 30.76 14.18 9.24
N ALA A 182 30.04 14.61 8.20
CA ALA A 182 30.61 15.23 6.99
C ALA A 182 31.68 14.38 6.26
N GLU A 183 31.62 13.04 6.41
CA GLU A 183 32.55 12.09 5.80
C GLU A 183 32.26 11.85 4.31
N ILE A 184 30.99 12.00 3.89
CA ILE A 184 30.54 11.79 2.49
C ILE A 184 30.01 13.09 1.88
N GLY A 185 30.17 13.25 0.56
CA GLY A 185 29.54 14.36 -0.19
C GLY A 185 28.08 14.06 -0.54
N CYS A 186 27.29 15.10 -0.79
CA CYS A 186 25.89 14.92 -1.19
C CYS A 186 25.75 14.20 -2.53
N LEU A 187 26.70 14.34 -3.45
CA LEU A 187 26.71 13.61 -4.71
C LEU A 187 27.05 12.12 -4.51
N ASP A 188 28.01 11.84 -3.60
CA ASP A 188 28.37 10.46 -3.24
C ASP A 188 27.17 9.75 -2.60
N CYS A 189 26.45 10.44 -1.69
CA CYS A 189 25.22 9.98 -1.07
C CYS A 189 24.13 9.66 -2.11
N LYS A 190 23.95 10.45 -3.14
CA LYS A 190 22.92 10.25 -4.17
C LYS A 190 23.20 9.08 -5.12
N SER A 191 24.47 8.65 -5.26
CA SER A 191 24.85 7.60 -6.21
C SER A 191 24.12 6.27 -6.00
N PRO A 192 24.06 5.69 -4.79
CA PRO A 192 23.33 4.44 -4.55
C PRO A 192 21.84 4.53 -4.90
N VAL A 193 21.21 5.66 -4.63
CA VAL A 193 19.80 5.88 -5.00
C VAL A 193 19.62 5.89 -6.51
N ILE A 194 20.49 6.58 -7.23
CA ILE A 194 20.46 6.62 -8.69
C ILE A 194 20.60 5.20 -9.26
N ASP A 195 21.59 4.46 -8.78
CA ASP A 195 21.88 3.12 -9.29
C ASP A 195 20.74 2.15 -9.00
N ALA A 196 20.11 2.23 -7.83
CA ALA A 196 18.96 1.40 -7.47
C ALA A 196 17.73 1.72 -8.33
N ILE A 197 17.40 3.00 -8.52
CA ILE A 197 16.28 3.42 -9.38
C ILE A 197 16.48 2.95 -10.83
N LEU A 198 17.68 3.11 -11.36
CA LEU A 198 17.99 2.68 -12.71
C LEU A 198 17.95 1.16 -12.86
N ALA A 199 18.43 0.42 -11.88
CA ALA A 199 18.36 -1.04 -11.88
C ALA A 199 16.90 -1.55 -11.84
N GLU A 200 16.04 -0.91 -11.05
CA GLU A 200 14.61 -1.24 -11.02
C GLU A 200 13.89 -0.89 -12.33
N GLN A 201 14.24 0.26 -12.91
CA GLN A 201 13.61 0.73 -14.14
C GLN A 201 14.07 -0.02 -15.40
N ALA A 202 15.30 -0.50 -15.45
CA ALA A 202 15.91 -1.06 -16.65
C ALA A 202 15.04 -2.15 -17.32
N PRO A 203 14.52 -3.18 -16.63
CA PRO A 203 13.71 -4.23 -17.27
C PRO A 203 12.37 -3.69 -17.84
N MET A 204 11.83 -2.63 -17.22
CA MET A 204 10.61 -1.99 -17.70
C MET A 204 10.90 -1.13 -18.93
N TYR A 205 11.99 -0.37 -18.90
CA TYR A 205 12.42 0.49 -20.00
C TYR A 205 12.73 -0.33 -21.26
N GLU A 206 13.43 -1.46 -21.13
CA GLU A 206 13.70 -2.39 -22.23
C GLU A 206 12.38 -2.91 -22.85
N ARG A 207 11.39 -3.27 -22.07
CA ARG A 207 10.08 -3.69 -22.59
C ARG A 207 9.35 -2.55 -23.30
N ILE A 208 9.40 -1.34 -22.75
CA ILE A 208 8.80 -0.16 -23.39
C ILE A 208 9.42 0.08 -24.76
N MET A 209 10.74 0.08 -24.87
CA MET A 209 11.45 0.29 -26.14
C MET A 209 11.07 -0.78 -27.15
N LYS A 210 10.97 -2.05 -26.73
CA LYS A 210 10.54 -3.14 -27.61
C LYS A 210 9.14 -2.93 -28.18
N TYR A 211 8.18 -2.45 -27.38
CA TYR A 211 6.82 -2.16 -27.84
C TYR A 211 6.72 -0.87 -28.67
N GLU A 212 7.63 0.07 -28.48
CA GLU A 212 7.72 1.27 -29.32
C GLU A 212 8.32 0.98 -30.70
N GLU A 213 9.26 0.02 -30.78
CA GLU A 213 9.85 -0.43 -32.05
C GLU A 213 8.87 -1.30 -32.86
N ASP A 214 8.05 -2.10 -32.21
CA ASP A 214 7.04 -2.94 -32.85
C ASP A 214 5.68 -2.83 -32.13
N PRO A 215 4.82 -1.87 -32.56
CA PRO A 215 3.48 -1.69 -31.99
C PRO A 215 2.52 -2.85 -32.23
N THR A 216 2.91 -3.88 -32.96
CA THR A 216 2.08 -5.07 -33.24
C THR A 216 2.31 -6.19 -32.23
N LEU A 217 3.31 -6.07 -31.38
CA LEU A 217 3.56 -6.97 -30.25
C LEU A 217 2.61 -6.68 -29.10
#